data_51236d0b559c9b28e79da5fa4ec96fa2
#
_entry.id   51236d0b559c9b28e79da5fa4ec96fa2
#
_cell.length_a   1.000
_cell.length_b   1.000
_cell.length_c   1.000
_cell.angle_alpha   90.00
_cell.angle_beta   90.00
_cell.angle_gamma   90.00
#
_symmetry.space_group_name_H-M   'P 1'
#
loop_
_entity.id
_entity.type
_entity.pdbx_description
1 polymer ?
#
loop_
_entity_poly.entity_id
_entity_poly.type
_entity_poly.pdbx_seq_one_letter_code
_entity_poly.pdbx_strand_id
1 'polypeptide(L)'
;MREVIMGYQGEMSLKGLNRNQFESTMMKILRYRLKTVGKFRVYCTQSTFYMEPEEEDIDMDLAFERVSKVFGLAALSRAVVCEKDFDTICQTAEDYLGDSLHGIKTFKVEARRSDKTFPMTSPELMRELGAYLLGRHNYLRVDVKNPQFKVIVEIRDYGAYIHGPKIQGEGGLPVGTSGRALNMLSGGIDSPVAAYRMAKR
;
A
#
# COMPACT_ATOMS: atom_id res chain seq x y z
N MET A 1 6.72 -0.18 16.59
CA MET A 1 5.51 -0.39 15.75
C MET A 1 5.83 -1.37 14.64
N ARG A 2 4.88 -2.23 14.24
CA ARG A 2 5.09 -3.20 13.15
C ARG A 2 4.68 -2.58 11.81
N GLU A 3 5.66 -2.17 11.01
CA GLU A 3 5.41 -1.67 9.66
C GLU A 3 5.23 -2.81 8.66
N VAL A 4 4.45 -2.56 7.61
CA VAL A 4 4.16 -3.47 6.50
C VAL A 4 4.05 -2.69 5.20
N ILE A 5 4.51 -3.28 4.10
CA ILE A 5 4.26 -2.74 2.77
C ILE A 5 3.01 -3.39 2.20
N MET A 6 2.07 -2.57 1.75
CA MET A 6 0.84 -3.01 1.09
C MET A 6 0.91 -2.67 -0.39
N GLY A 7 0.77 -3.70 -1.25
CA GLY A 7 0.73 -3.55 -2.70
C GLY A 7 -0.68 -3.84 -3.23
N TYR A 8 -1.27 -2.92 -3.96
CA TYR A 8 -2.65 -3.04 -4.44
C TYR A 8 -2.67 -3.53 -5.88
N GLN A 9 -3.52 -4.52 -6.14
CA GLN A 9 -3.71 -5.05 -7.49
C GLN A 9 -4.38 -4.02 -8.40
N GLY A 10 -3.97 -3.99 -9.66
CA GLY A 10 -4.63 -3.27 -10.73
C GLY A 10 -5.33 -4.25 -11.68
N GLU A 11 -4.84 -4.34 -12.91
CA GLU A 11 -5.39 -5.18 -13.98
C GLU A 11 -5.49 -6.67 -13.60
N MET A 12 -4.64 -7.16 -12.70
CA MET A 12 -4.70 -8.54 -12.20
C MET A 12 -6.03 -8.89 -11.54
N SER A 13 -6.67 -7.94 -10.86
CA SER A 13 -7.95 -8.16 -10.19
C SER A 13 -9.08 -8.50 -11.17
N LEU A 14 -8.91 -8.15 -12.44
CA LEU A 14 -9.87 -8.42 -13.53
C LEU A 14 -9.66 -9.79 -14.20
N LYS A 15 -8.61 -10.52 -13.82
CA LYS A 15 -8.29 -11.84 -14.36
C LYS A 15 -9.16 -12.90 -13.66
N GLY A 16 -10.22 -13.37 -14.29
CA GLY A 16 -11.15 -14.36 -13.76
C GLY A 16 -10.46 -15.65 -13.23
N LEU A 17 -10.62 -16.77 -13.90
CA LEU A 17 -10.11 -18.09 -13.48
C LEU A 17 -8.58 -18.16 -13.34
N ASN A 18 -7.85 -17.34 -14.06
CA ASN A 18 -6.36 -17.33 -14.06
C ASN A 18 -5.75 -16.43 -12.96
N ARG A 19 -6.55 -15.75 -12.16
CA ARG A 19 -6.10 -14.80 -11.15
C ARG A 19 -5.06 -15.39 -10.19
N ASN A 20 -5.28 -16.59 -9.70
CA ASN A 20 -4.37 -17.27 -8.77
C ASN A 20 -2.95 -17.46 -9.36
N GLN A 21 -2.84 -17.69 -10.66
CA GLN A 21 -1.56 -17.82 -11.33
C GLN A 21 -0.80 -16.49 -11.35
N PHE A 22 -1.50 -15.38 -11.65
CA PHE A 22 -0.92 -14.04 -11.63
C PHE A 22 -0.48 -13.64 -10.21
N GLU A 23 -1.31 -13.89 -9.21
CA GLU A 23 -0.99 -13.62 -7.80
C GLU A 23 0.22 -14.44 -7.33
N SER A 24 0.28 -15.73 -7.66
CA SER A 24 1.41 -16.60 -7.34
C SER A 24 2.72 -16.10 -7.97
N THR A 25 2.66 -15.72 -9.26
CA THR A 25 3.82 -15.14 -9.95
C THR A 25 4.25 -13.83 -9.31
N MET A 26 3.30 -12.95 -8.97
CA MET A 26 3.59 -11.69 -8.30
C MET A 26 4.25 -11.91 -6.95
N MET A 27 3.74 -12.82 -6.12
CA MET A 27 4.37 -13.13 -4.84
C MET A 27 5.81 -13.67 -4.98
N LYS A 28 6.10 -14.44 -6.03
CA LYS A 28 7.48 -14.90 -6.32
C LYS A 28 8.38 -13.71 -6.66
N ILE A 29 7.91 -12.78 -7.49
CA ILE A 29 8.65 -11.56 -7.87
C ILE A 29 8.92 -10.70 -6.64
N LEU A 30 7.91 -10.45 -5.81
CA LEU A 30 8.04 -9.66 -4.59
C LEU A 30 9.06 -10.28 -3.62
N ARG A 31 8.98 -11.59 -3.36
CA ARG A 31 9.96 -12.31 -2.54
C ARG A 31 11.39 -12.20 -3.11
N TYR A 32 11.53 -12.33 -4.42
CA TYR A 32 12.83 -12.20 -5.09
C TYR A 32 13.40 -10.79 -4.93
N ARG A 33 12.58 -9.75 -5.10
CA ARG A 33 13.00 -8.35 -4.95
C ARG A 33 13.39 -8.00 -3.52
N LEU A 34 12.73 -8.58 -2.54
CA LEU A 34 12.98 -8.34 -1.13
C LEU A 34 14.11 -9.20 -0.54
N LYS A 35 14.49 -10.31 -1.20
CA LYS A 35 15.49 -11.27 -0.70
C LYS A 35 16.83 -10.63 -0.29
N THR A 36 17.25 -9.57 -0.96
CA THR A 36 18.51 -8.86 -0.68
C THR A 36 18.37 -7.74 0.35
N VAL A 37 17.16 -7.48 0.85
CA VAL A 37 16.89 -6.50 1.90
C VAL A 37 16.74 -7.19 3.25
N GLY A 38 16.08 -8.34 3.27
CA GLY A 38 15.85 -9.13 4.48
C GLY A 38 14.76 -10.17 4.26
N LYS A 39 14.36 -10.83 5.35
CA LYS A 39 13.27 -11.79 5.33
C LYS A 39 11.91 -11.09 5.42
N PHE A 40 11.03 -11.43 4.48
CA PHE A 40 9.66 -10.94 4.43
C PHE A 40 8.67 -12.09 4.26
N ARG A 41 7.63 -12.08 5.06
CA ARG A 41 6.42 -12.86 4.82
C ARG A 41 5.61 -12.15 3.74
N VAL A 42 5.46 -12.79 2.56
CA VAL A 42 4.69 -12.23 1.44
C VAL A 42 3.47 -13.09 1.18
N TYR A 43 2.29 -12.48 1.27
CA TYR A 43 1.01 -13.14 1.01
C TYR A 43 0.02 -12.17 0.32
N CYS A 44 -1.06 -12.72 -0.22
CA CYS A 44 -2.11 -11.94 -0.88
C CYS A 44 -3.46 -12.28 -0.27
N THR A 45 -4.21 -11.27 0.09
CA THR A 45 -5.61 -11.40 0.51
C THR A 45 -6.41 -10.19 0.06
N GLN A 46 -7.66 -10.38 -0.33
CA GLN A 46 -8.58 -9.32 -0.76
C GLN A 46 -7.97 -8.33 -1.76
N SER A 47 -7.28 -8.85 -2.81
CA SER A 47 -6.62 -8.06 -3.86
C SER A 47 -5.47 -7.16 -3.37
N THR A 48 -4.93 -7.43 -2.20
CA THR A 48 -3.80 -6.71 -1.61
C THR A 48 -2.67 -7.68 -1.28
N PHE A 49 -1.47 -7.35 -1.72
CA PHE A 49 -0.24 -8.03 -1.33
C PHE A 49 0.31 -7.38 -0.07
N TYR A 50 0.62 -8.20 0.92
CA TYR A 50 1.24 -7.79 2.16
C TYR A 50 2.67 -8.30 2.19
N MET A 51 3.60 -7.44 2.52
CA MET A 51 5.02 -7.75 2.70
C MET A 51 5.40 -7.31 4.11
N GLU A 52 5.39 -8.28 5.01
CA GLU A 52 5.66 -8.08 6.43
C GLU A 52 7.10 -8.47 6.75
N PRO A 53 7.91 -7.60 7.35
CA PRO A 53 9.25 -7.96 7.79
C PRO A 53 9.17 -9.05 8.88
N GLU A 54 10.04 -10.05 8.80
CA GLU A 54 10.19 -11.10 9.81
C GLU A 54 11.38 -10.83 10.75
N GLU A 55 12.15 -9.79 10.51
CA GLU A 55 13.32 -9.34 11.27
C GLU A 55 13.15 -7.88 11.69
N GLU A 56 13.77 -7.46 12.79
CA GLU A 56 13.56 -6.11 13.36
C GLU A 56 14.34 -5.01 12.61
N ASP A 57 15.55 -5.31 12.13
CA ASP A 57 16.48 -4.31 11.55
C ASP A 57 16.42 -4.24 10.01
N ILE A 58 15.23 -4.40 9.44
CA ILE A 58 15.06 -4.32 7.98
C ILE A 58 14.95 -2.86 7.53
N ASP A 59 15.72 -2.50 6.51
CA ASP A 59 15.59 -1.21 5.81
C ASP A 59 14.29 -1.16 5.01
N MET A 60 13.23 -0.63 5.64
CA MET A 60 11.91 -0.52 5.04
C MET A 60 11.86 0.51 3.90
N ASP A 61 12.75 1.50 3.86
CA ASP A 61 12.84 2.47 2.76
C ASP A 61 13.36 1.80 1.51
N LEU A 62 14.45 1.04 1.64
CA LEU A 62 15.00 0.24 0.54
C LEU A 62 14.02 -0.84 0.07
N ALA A 63 13.32 -1.50 1.00
CA ALA A 63 12.30 -2.50 0.65
C ALA A 63 11.18 -1.85 -0.19
N PHE A 64 10.68 -0.72 0.26
CA PHE A 64 9.60 0.02 -0.41
C PHE A 64 10.05 0.52 -1.80
N GLU A 65 11.25 1.08 -1.91
CA GLU A 65 11.84 1.49 -3.20
C GLU A 65 11.91 0.33 -4.19
N ARG A 66 12.38 -0.84 -3.77
CA ARG A 66 12.49 -2.01 -4.64
C ARG A 66 11.15 -2.55 -5.11
N VAL A 67 10.16 -2.55 -4.21
CA VAL A 67 8.82 -3.03 -4.52
C VAL A 67 8.06 -2.03 -5.40
N SER A 68 8.27 -0.73 -5.24
CA SER A 68 7.61 0.30 -6.05
C SER A 68 7.92 0.19 -7.54
N LYS A 69 9.07 -0.40 -7.90
CA LYS A 69 9.53 -0.62 -9.29
C LYS A 69 9.04 -1.95 -9.90
N VAL A 70 8.12 -2.65 -9.24
CA VAL A 70 7.62 -3.94 -9.72
C VAL A 70 6.35 -3.76 -10.55
N PHE A 71 6.39 -4.25 -11.79
CA PHE A 71 5.18 -4.28 -12.64
C PHE A 71 4.11 -5.20 -12.04
N GLY A 72 2.86 -4.77 -12.14
CA GLY A 72 1.70 -5.49 -11.64
C GLY A 72 1.05 -4.85 -10.41
N LEU A 73 1.72 -3.93 -9.71
CA LEU A 73 1.14 -3.16 -8.61
C LEU A 73 0.59 -1.82 -9.12
N ALA A 74 -0.69 -1.56 -8.89
CA ALA A 74 -1.32 -0.30 -9.27
C ALA A 74 -1.01 0.83 -8.29
N ALA A 75 -0.88 0.49 -7.02
CA ALA A 75 -0.53 1.42 -5.95
C ALA A 75 0.18 0.69 -4.81
N LEU A 76 0.87 1.45 -3.99
CA LEU A 76 1.54 0.96 -2.78
C LEU A 76 1.31 1.90 -1.61
N SER A 77 1.39 1.37 -0.41
CA SER A 77 1.50 2.15 0.82
C SER A 77 2.41 1.46 1.82
N ARG A 78 3.09 2.25 2.66
CA ARG A 78 3.63 1.78 3.93
C ARG A 78 2.55 1.98 4.97
N ALA A 79 2.30 0.98 5.77
CA ALA A 79 1.29 1.00 6.80
C ALA A 79 1.87 0.47 8.10
N VAL A 80 1.35 0.92 9.22
CA VAL A 80 1.54 0.28 10.51
C VAL A 80 0.31 -0.57 10.82
N VAL A 81 0.54 -1.74 11.40
CA VAL A 81 -0.54 -2.63 11.80
C VAL A 81 -0.71 -2.61 13.31
N CYS A 82 -1.96 -2.54 13.75
CA CYS A 82 -2.34 -2.61 15.16
C CYS A 82 -3.61 -3.46 15.37
N GLU A 83 -3.98 -3.65 16.62
CA GLU A 83 -5.21 -4.33 17.00
C GLU A 83 -6.45 -3.55 16.54
N LYS A 84 -7.56 -4.29 16.34
CA LYS A 84 -8.84 -3.71 15.92
C LYS A 84 -9.60 -3.14 17.12
N ASP A 85 -8.97 -2.23 17.82
CA ASP A 85 -9.53 -1.46 18.93
C ASP A 85 -9.42 0.04 18.61
N PHE A 86 -10.46 0.80 18.91
CA PHE A 86 -10.54 2.21 18.49
C PHE A 86 -9.46 3.07 19.15
N ASP A 87 -9.22 2.88 20.44
CA ASP A 87 -8.23 3.67 21.17
C ASP A 87 -6.82 3.35 20.68
N THR A 88 -6.54 2.07 20.41
CA THR A 88 -5.29 1.61 19.81
C THR A 88 -5.09 2.17 18.42
N ILE A 89 -6.14 2.22 17.59
CA ILE A 89 -6.10 2.83 16.26
C ILE A 89 -5.79 4.33 16.36
N CYS A 90 -6.42 5.05 17.27
CA CYS A 90 -6.19 6.48 17.49
C CYS A 90 -4.74 6.76 17.90
N GLN A 91 -4.24 6.03 18.90
CA GLN A 91 -2.86 6.20 19.36
C GLN A 91 -1.85 5.84 18.26
N THR A 92 -2.06 4.73 17.57
CA THR A 92 -1.18 4.30 16.46
C THR A 92 -1.19 5.30 15.30
N ALA A 93 -2.34 5.88 14.98
CA ALA A 93 -2.44 6.91 13.94
C ALA A 93 -1.64 8.17 14.31
N GLU A 94 -1.72 8.60 15.57
CA GLU A 94 -0.94 9.72 16.09
C GLU A 94 0.56 9.42 16.06
N ASP A 95 0.96 8.28 16.63
CA ASP A 95 2.38 7.92 16.74
C ASP A 95 3.06 7.71 15.39
N TYR A 96 2.31 7.22 14.38
CA TYR A 96 2.86 6.92 13.06
C TYR A 96 2.77 8.07 12.07
N LEU A 97 1.68 8.84 12.10
CA LEU A 97 1.42 9.88 11.11
C LEU A 97 1.48 11.30 11.69
N GLY A 98 1.65 11.46 13.01
CA GLY A 98 1.70 12.75 13.67
C GLY A 98 2.72 13.70 13.05
N ASP A 99 3.93 13.21 12.79
CA ASP A 99 4.98 14.00 12.12
C ASP A 99 4.58 14.43 10.71
N SER A 100 3.86 13.57 9.97
CA SER A 100 3.35 13.90 8.63
C SER A 100 2.22 14.93 8.66
N LEU A 101 1.55 15.07 9.81
CA LEU A 101 0.52 16.08 10.02
C LEU A 101 1.13 17.44 10.42
N HIS A 102 2.39 17.47 10.90
CA HIS A 102 3.07 18.72 11.15
C HIS A 102 3.38 19.43 9.81
N GLY A 103 3.15 20.73 9.76
CA GLY A 103 3.44 21.53 8.56
C GLY A 103 2.34 21.55 7.48
N ILE A 104 1.26 20.81 7.66
CA ILE A 104 0.06 20.89 6.82
C ILE A 104 -1.07 21.64 7.53
N LYS A 105 -2.06 22.10 6.77
CA LYS A 105 -3.22 22.83 7.32
C LYS A 105 -4.53 22.03 7.22
N THR A 106 -4.62 21.15 6.23
CA THR A 106 -5.84 20.40 5.96
C THR A 106 -5.59 18.92 5.79
N PHE A 107 -6.47 18.13 6.37
CA PHE A 107 -6.42 16.69 6.25
C PHE A 107 -7.83 16.08 6.10
N LYS A 108 -7.87 14.81 5.81
CA LYS A 108 -9.07 13.99 5.74
C LYS A 108 -8.77 12.59 6.26
N VAL A 109 -9.69 12.01 7.00
CA VAL A 109 -9.65 10.59 7.33
C VAL A 109 -10.46 9.81 6.30
N GLU A 110 -9.92 8.73 5.78
CA GLU A 110 -10.61 7.75 4.95
C GLU A 110 -10.57 6.39 5.66
N ALA A 111 -11.71 5.74 5.82
CA ALA A 111 -11.79 4.41 6.41
C ALA A 111 -12.37 3.40 5.43
N ARG A 112 -11.73 2.25 5.32
CA ARG A 112 -12.20 1.09 4.58
C ARG A 112 -12.33 -0.10 5.51
N ARG A 113 -13.42 -0.83 5.41
CA ARG A 113 -13.71 -1.94 6.29
C ARG A 113 -14.12 -3.16 5.49
N SER A 114 -13.28 -4.19 5.46
CA SER A 114 -13.63 -5.52 4.96
C SER A 114 -14.16 -6.42 6.08
N ASP A 115 -13.61 -6.30 7.29
CA ASP A 115 -14.17 -6.95 8.46
C ASP A 115 -15.38 -6.15 8.98
N LYS A 116 -16.57 -6.75 8.83
CA LYS A 116 -17.83 -6.17 9.28
C LYS A 116 -18.14 -6.42 10.75
N THR A 117 -17.35 -7.24 11.42
CA THR A 117 -17.50 -7.50 12.87
C THR A 117 -16.96 -6.38 13.74
N PHE A 118 -16.11 -5.51 13.17
CA PHE A 118 -15.64 -4.31 13.87
C PHE A 118 -16.82 -3.41 14.27
N PRO A 119 -16.93 -2.97 15.53
CA PRO A 119 -18.15 -2.36 16.07
C PRO A 119 -18.55 -1.02 15.43
N MET A 120 -17.56 -0.29 14.88
CA MET A 120 -17.83 1.02 14.25
C MET A 120 -18.01 0.88 12.74
N THR A 121 -18.90 1.64 12.17
CA THR A 121 -19.02 1.82 10.71
C THR A 121 -17.87 2.68 10.17
N SER A 122 -17.60 2.61 8.86
CA SER A 122 -16.55 3.44 8.25
C SER A 122 -16.80 4.96 8.44
N PRO A 123 -18.03 5.49 8.30
CA PRO A 123 -18.31 6.90 8.60
C PRO A 123 -18.06 7.28 10.06
N GLU A 124 -18.44 6.42 11.00
CA GLU A 124 -18.17 6.65 12.43
C GLU A 124 -16.68 6.68 12.72
N LEU A 125 -15.94 5.69 12.22
CA LEU A 125 -14.48 5.63 12.37
C LEU A 125 -13.80 6.87 11.79
N MET A 126 -14.22 7.33 10.61
CA MET A 126 -13.69 8.57 10.00
C MET A 126 -13.95 9.79 10.85
N ARG A 127 -15.16 9.92 11.40
CA ARG A 127 -15.57 11.06 12.24
C ARG A 127 -14.80 11.08 13.55
N GLU A 128 -14.79 9.97 14.27
CA GLU A 128 -14.21 9.89 15.62
C GLU A 128 -12.66 9.99 15.57
N LEU A 129 -12.01 9.31 14.63
CA LEU A 129 -10.56 9.45 14.45
C LEU A 129 -10.20 10.87 13.97
N GLY A 130 -11.03 11.46 13.11
CA GLY A 130 -10.85 12.85 12.70
C GLY A 130 -10.94 13.82 13.88
N ALA A 131 -11.92 13.63 14.78
CA ALA A 131 -12.08 14.41 15.99
C ALA A 131 -10.90 14.23 16.96
N TYR A 132 -10.42 12.99 17.11
CA TYR A 132 -9.25 12.70 17.95
C TYR A 132 -8.00 13.45 17.45
N LEU A 133 -7.71 13.37 16.15
CA LEU A 133 -6.54 14.06 15.56
C LEU A 133 -6.67 15.59 15.64
N LEU A 134 -7.88 16.16 15.45
CA LEU A 134 -8.12 17.59 15.64
C LEU A 134 -7.89 18.04 17.08
N GLY A 135 -8.23 17.20 18.06
CA GLY A 135 -7.96 17.47 19.47
C GLY A 135 -6.47 17.53 19.82
N ARG A 136 -5.63 16.78 19.09
CA ARG A 136 -4.18 16.77 19.25
C ARG A 136 -3.48 17.87 18.45
N HIS A 137 -4.01 18.21 17.28
CA HIS A 137 -3.43 19.17 16.34
C HIS A 137 -4.41 20.31 16.06
N ASN A 138 -4.52 21.25 16.98
CA ASN A 138 -5.50 22.34 16.94
C ASN A 138 -5.37 23.31 15.74
N TYR A 139 -4.26 23.26 15.02
CA TYR A 139 -4.01 24.01 13.79
C TYR A 139 -4.58 23.34 12.54
N LEU A 140 -4.96 22.06 12.61
CA LEU A 140 -5.51 21.31 11.49
C LEU A 140 -6.99 21.64 11.26
N ARG A 141 -7.39 21.51 10.02
CA ARG A 141 -8.81 21.59 9.58
C ARG A 141 -9.15 20.40 8.69
N VAL A 142 -10.40 19.97 8.73
CA VAL A 142 -10.88 18.92 7.82
C VAL A 142 -11.25 19.55 6.48
N ASP A 143 -10.66 19.03 5.39
CA ASP A 143 -11.07 19.33 4.02
C ASP A 143 -11.38 18.02 3.28
N VAL A 144 -12.66 17.81 3.02
CA VAL A 144 -13.14 16.58 2.37
C VAL A 144 -12.83 16.56 0.87
N LYS A 145 -12.76 17.74 0.24
CA LYS A 145 -12.58 17.85 -1.22
C LYS A 145 -11.13 17.85 -1.65
N ASN A 146 -10.31 18.72 -1.03
CA ASN A 146 -8.91 18.93 -1.41
C ASN A 146 -7.98 18.88 -0.20
N PRO A 147 -7.91 17.77 0.55
CA PRO A 147 -7.02 17.65 1.70
C PRO A 147 -5.56 17.64 1.26
N GLN A 148 -4.71 18.32 2.02
CA GLN A 148 -3.25 18.24 1.84
C GLN A 148 -2.70 16.86 2.23
N PHE A 149 -3.34 16.21 3.22
CA PHE A 149 -2.95 14.87 3.64
C PHE A 149 -4.18 13.98 3.88
N LYS A 150 -4.04 12.70 3.62
CA LYS A 150 -5.07 11.69 3.89
C LYS A 150 -4.55 10.69 4.92
N VAL A 151 -5.22 10.59 6.03
CA VAL A 151 -5.06 9.49 6.98
C VAL A 151 -5.99 8.38 6.56
N ILE A 152 -5.44 7.20 6.25
CA ILE A 152 -6.22 6.07 5.76
C ILE A 152 -6.15 4.94 6.77
N VAL A 153 -7.32 4.43 7.17
CA VAL A 153 -7.47 3.28 8.05
C VAL A 153 -8.20 2.16 7.31
N GLU A 154 -7.55 1.01 7.20
CA GLU A 154 -8.14 -0.19 6.59
C GLU A 154 -8.34 -1.27 7.66
N ILE A 155 -9.60 -1.50 8.06
CA ILE A 155 -9.96 -2.60 8.96
C ILE A 155 -10.07 -3.88 8.15
N ARG A 156 -9.16 -4.80 8.41
CA ARG A 156 -9.04 -6.09 7.72
C ARG A 156 -9.23 -7.25 8.70
N ASP A 157 -9.24 -8.48 8.19
CA ASP A 157 -9.47 -9.67 9.02
C ASP A 157 -8.41 -9.82 10.13
N TYR A 158 -7.16 -9.50 9.83
CA TYR A 158 -6.01 -9.72 10.72
C TYR A 158 -5.56 -8.49 11.53
N GLY A 159 -6.16 -7.33 11.33
CA GLY A 159 -5.78 -6.12 12.05
C GLY A 159 -6.31 -4.84 11.43
N ALA A 160 -5.99 -3.72 12.06
CA ALA A 160 -6.17 -2.38 11.52
C ALA A 160 -4.85 -1.90 10.90
N TYR A 161 -4.91 -1.43 9.67
CA TYR A 161 -3.76 -0.92 8.92
C TYR A 161 -3.92 0.59 8.75
N ILE A 162 -2.93 1.34 9.23
CA ILE A 162 -2.95 2.81 9.22
C ILE A 162 -1.83 3.29 8.31
N HIS A 163 -2.16 4.16 7.37
CA HIS A 163 -1.18 4.70 6.43
C HIS A 163 -1.58 6.08 5.89
N GLY A 164 -0.61 6.77 5.31
CA GLY A 164 -0.80 8.00 4.54
C GLY A 164 -1.33 7.75 3.12
N PRO A 165 -1.21 8.73 2.23
CA PRO A 165 -1.60 8.57 0.83
C PRO A 165 -0.87 7.41 0.16
N LYS A 166 -1.59 6.68 -0.71
CA LYS A 166 -0.98 5.65 -1.55
C LYS A 166 -0.14 6.29 -2.63
N ILE A 167 1.04 5.74 -2.89
CA ILE A 167 1.82 6.10 -4.07
C ILE A 167 1.34 5.29 -5.27
N GLN A 168 1.44 5.89 -6.45
CA GLN A 168 1.17 5.19 -7.70
C GLN A 168 2.27 4.16 -7.97
N GLY A 169 1.87 2.92 -8.23
CA GLY A 169 2.78 1.86 -8.67
C GLY A 169 2.95 1.84 -10.18
N GLU A 170 3.81 0.95 -10.65
CA GLU A 170 4.09 0.79 -12.08
C GLU A 170 2.87 0.29 -12.88
N GLY A 171 1.92 -0.40 -12.25
CA GLY A 171 0.77 -1.01 -12.91
C GLY A 171 1.17 -2.12 -13.88
N GLY A 172 0.28 -2.45 -14.83
CA GLY A 172 0.50 -3.54 -15.78
C GLY A 172 0.31 -4.93 -15.16
N LEU A 173 1.05 -5.91 -15.67
CA LEU A 173 0.99 -7.30 -15.25
C LEU A 173 2.36 -7.79 -14.73
N PRO A 174 2.39 -8.83 -13.88
CA PRO A 174 3.65 -9.42 -13.44
C PRO A 174 4.46 -9.95 -14.61
N VAL A 175 5.75 -9.64 -14.64
CA VAL A 175 6.65 -10.10 -15.70
C VAL A 175 6.62 -11.63 -15.82
N GLY A 176 6.55 -12.13 -17.06
CA GLY A 176 6.52 -13.57 -17.36
C GLY A 176 5.11 -14.18 -17.36
N THR A 177 4.06 -13.39 -17.25
CA THR A 177 2.66 -13.89 -17.30
C THR A 177 2.02 -13.78 -18.69
N SER A 178 2.63 -13.03 -19.61
CA SER A 178 2.03 -12.70 -20.93
C SER A 178 2.84 -13.16 -22.15
N GLY A 179 3.81 -14.07 -21.96
CA GLY A 179 4.65 -14.58 -23.04
C GLY A 179 5.98 -13.84 -23.18
N ARG A 180 6.61 -13.99 -24.36
CA ARG A 180 7.95 -13.45 -24.66
C ARG A 180 7.89 -12.55 -25.88
N ALA A 181 8.61 -11.44 -25.85
CA ALA A 181 8.80 -10.55 -26.98
C ALA A 181 10.30 -10.29 -27.18
N LEU A 182 10.69 -10.16 -28.44
CA LEU A 182 12.04 -9.69 -28.82
C LEU A 182 11.94 -8.18 -29.05
N ASN A 183 12.79 -7.42 -28.38
CA ASN A 183 12.90 -5.99 -28.58
C ASN A 183 14.25 -5.65 -29.22
N MET A 184 14.23 -4.97 -30.37
CA MET A 184 15.44 -4.45 -30.99
C MET A 184 15.80 -3.12 -30.35
N LEU A 185 16.91 -3.12 -29.61
CA LEU A 185 17.41 -1.92 -28.93
C LEU A 185 18.28 -1.11 -29.87
N SER A 186 17.96 0.15 -30.07
CA SER A 186 18.74 1.13 -30.82
C SER A 186 19.36 2.18 -29.90
N GLY A 187 20.22 3.04 -30.41
CA GLY A 187 20.76 4.20 -29.67
C GLY A 187 19.75 5.34 -29.47
N GLY A 188 18.55 5.24 -30.02
CA GLY A 188 17.47 6.24 -29.86
C GLY A 188 16.65 6.01 -28.58
N ILE A 189 15.89 7.03 -28.17
CA ILE A 189 15.07 7.01 -26.96
C ILE A 189 13.81 6.14 -27.08
N ASP A 190 13.34 5.84 -28.27
CA ASP A 190 12.07 5.13 -28.49
C ASP A 190 12.16 3.65 -28.13
N SER A 191 13.31 3.00 -28.46
CA SER A 191 13.45 1.55 -28.23
C SER A 191 13.46 1.15 -26.76
N PRO A 192 14.11 1.86 -25.81
CA PRO A 192 13.96 1.56 -24.37
C PRO A 192 12.55 1.86 -23.87
N VAL A 193 11.85 2.87 -24.36
CA VAL A 193 10.46 3.14 -24.01
C VAL A 193 9.53 2.01 -24.49
N ALA A 194 9.74 1.53 -25.73
CA ALA A 194 9.01 0.39 -26.27
C ALA A 194 9.25 -0.87 -25.43
N ALA A 195 10.52 -1.16 -25.07
CA ALA A 195 10.88 -2.29 -24.20
C ALA A 195 10.18 -2.20 -22.84
N TYR A 196 10.19 -1.04 -22.19
CA TYR A 196 9.51 -0.80 -20.92
C TYR A 196 8.00 -1.06 -21.03
N ARG A 197 7.36 -0.52 -22.07
CA ARG A 197 5.91 -0.71 -22.30
C ARG A 197 5.54 -2.16 -22.56
N MET A 198 6.38 -2.89 -23.29
CA MET A 198 6.19 -4.34 -23.53
C MET A 198 6.41 -5.14 -22.27
N ALA A 199 7.47 -4.86 -21.50
CA ALA A 199 7.75 -5.56 -20.23
C ALA A 199 6.65 -5.37 -19.17
N LYS A 200 5.91 -4.27 -19.27
CA LYS A 200 4.77 -3.96 -18.39
C LYS A 200 3.51 -4.79 -18.72
N ARG A 201 3.48 -5.47 -19.86
CA ARG A 201 2.38 -6.31 -20.36
C ARG A 201 2.74 -7.77 -20.31
#